data_e6da443565c5664377e3573066152a40
#
_entry.id   e6da443565c5664377e3573066152a40
#
_cell.length_a   1.000
_cell.length_b   1.000
_cell.length_c   1.000
_cell.angle_alpha   90.00
_cell.angle_beta   90.00
_cell.angle_gamma   90.00
#
_symmetry.space_group_name_H-M   'P 1'
#
loop_
_entity.id
_entity.type
_entity.pdbx_description
1 polymer ?
#
loop_
_entity_poly.entity_id
_entity_poly.type
_entity_poly.pdbx_seq_one_letter_code
_entity_poly.pdbx_strand_id
1 'polypeptide(L)'
;EEDLVKVLGNNSVDAILDLVGGNNWPQLLDILRPGGKYITSGAIAGPIVHLDLRSLYLKDLTLFGSTVNEKYVFENVIKYIEKGQIKPLVSASFPLKDIHKAQKVFMEKKFIGKLVLIP
;
A
#
# COMPACT_ATOMS: atom_id res chain seq x y z
N GLU A 1 16.78 -0.42 6.81
CA GLU A 1 15.79 0.07 5.82
C GLU A 1 16.50 0.23 4.49
N GLU A 2 15.87 -0.25 3.40
CA GLU A 2 16.45 -0.11 2.07
C GLU A 2 16.31 1.35 1.59
N ASP A 3 17.35 1.84 0.93
CA ASP A 3 17.35 3.13 0.25
C ASP A 3 16.59 2.95 -1.09
N LEU A 4 15.35 3.44 -1.14
CA LEU A 4 14.48 3.27 -2.30
C LEU A 4 15.06 3.89 -3.58
N VAL A 5 15.78 4.99 -3.44
CA VAL A 5 16.43 5.66 -4.58
C VAL A 5 17.53 4.79 -5.19
N LYS A 6 18.29 4.08 -4.34
CA LYS A 6 19.31 3.13 -4.84
C LYS A 6 18.72 1.93 -5.54
N VAL A 7 17.56 1.45 -5.06
CA VAL A 7 16.91 0.25 -5.61
C VAL A 7 16.14 0.57 -6.88
N LEU A 8 15.37 1.65 -6.90
CA LEU A 8 14.44 1.98 -7.97
C LEU A 8 14.93 3.10 -8.89
N GLY A 9 15.85 3.94 -8.42
CA GLY A 9 16.28 5.16 -9.10
C GLY A 9 15.35 6.35 -8.86
N ASN A 10 15.87 7.55 -9.12
CA ASN A 10 15.07 8.77 -9.10
C ASN A 10 14.11 8.81 -10.30
N ASN A 11 12.92 9.40 -10.10
CA ASN A 11 11.95 9.65 -11.18
C ASN A 11 11.54 8.39 -11.97
N SER A 12 11.50 7.25 -11.32
CA SER A 12 11.31 5.93 -11.95
C SER A 12 9.87 5.41 -11.86
N VAL A 13 9.04 6.00 -11.00
CA VAL A 13 7.71 5.47 -10.66
C VAL A 13 6.61 6.45 -11.05
N ASP A 14 5.53 5.95 -11.66
CA ASP A 14 4.38 6.78 -12.06
C ASP A 14 3.46 7.14 -10.90
N ALA A 15 3.23 6.18 -9.99
CA ALA A 15 2.32 6.34 -8.87
C ALA A 15 2.77 5.52 -7.66
N ILE A 16 2.46 6.03 -6.47
CA ILE A 16 2.74 5.38 -5.19
C ILE A 16 1.45 5.29 -4.40
N LEU A 17 1.16 4.09 -3.87
CA LEU A 17 0.15 3.87 -2.85
C LEU A 17 0.87 3.56 -1.54
N ASP A 18 0.78 4.48 -0.59
CA ASP A 18 1.45 4.40 0.70
C ASP A 18 0.47 4.07 1.82
N LEU A 19 0.78 3.04 2.59
CA LEU A 19 0.07 2.61 3.79
C LEU A 19 0.93 2.76 5.04
N VAL A 20 2.16 3.23 4.88
CA VAL A 20 3.24 3.15 5.88
C VAL A 20 3.55 4.50 6.50
N GLY A 21 3.76 5.54 5.69
CA GLY A 21 4.23 6.85 6.18
C GLY A 21 5.61 6.77 6.81
N GLY A 22 5.83 7.58 7.86
CA GLY A 22 7.07 7.56 8.65
C GLY A 22 8.24 8.29 8.02
N ASN A 23 9.45 8.06 8.56
CA ASN A 23 10.62 8.87 8.26
C ASN A 23 11.16 8.72 6.82
N ASN A 24 10.88 7.60 6.17
CA ASN A 24 11.34 7.35 4.79
C ASN A 24 10.45 8.00 3.73
N TRP A 25 9.38 8.67 4.16
CA TRP A 25 8.42 9.29 3.26
C TRP A 25 9.02 10.22 2.20
N PRO A 26 10.05 11.05 2.48
CA PRO A 26 10.65 11.91 1.45
C PRO A 26 11.21 11.13 0.27
N GLN A 27 11.79 9.95 0.48
CA GLN A 27 12.31 9.10 -0.60
C GLN A 27 11.23 8.66 -1.59
N LEU A 28 9.96 8.56 -1.13
CA LEU A 28 8.83 8.23 -1.99
C LEU A 28 8.60 9.33 -3.04
N LEU A 29 8.81 10.59 -2.66
CA LEU A 29 8.70 11.71 -3.61
C LEU A 29 9.90 11.77 -4.57
N ASP A 30 11.08 11.33 -4.13
CA ASP A 30 12.29 11.32 -4.96
C ASP A 30 12.17 10.32 -6.10
N ILE A 31 11.59 9.15 -5.85
CA ILE A 31 11.38 8.11 -6.87
C ILE A 31 10.21 8.40 -7.82
N LEU A 32 9.26 9.26 -7.44
CA LEU A 32 8.18 9.67 -8.34
C LEU A 32 8.72 10.51 -9.50
N ARG A 33 8.31 10.16 -10.73
CA ARG A 33 8.61 10.99 -11.89
C ARG A 33 7.84 12.32 -11.89
N PRO A 34 8.26 13.33 -12.66
CA PRO A 34 7.45 14.52 -12.89
C PRO A 34 6.03 14.17 -13.36
N GLY A 35 5.02 14.84 -12.82
CA GLY A 35 3.60 14.53 -13.02
C GLY A 35 3.11 13.29 -12.28
N GLY A 36 3.95 12.67 -11.45
CA GLY A 36 3.61 11.48 -10.68
C GLY A 36 2.54 11.71 -9.61
N LYS A 37 1.95 10.62 -9.13
CA LYS A 37 0.84 10.65 -8.15
C LYS A 37 1.22 9.89 -6.88
N TYR A 38 0.99 10.52 -5.75
CA TYR A 38 1.13 9.90 -4.44
C TYR A 38 -0.24 9.77 -3.77
N ILE A 39 -0.56 8.59 -3.28
CA ILE A 39 -1.80 8.32 -2.56
C ILE A 39 -1.44 7.75 -1.19
N THR A 40 -1.95 8.35 -0.12
CA THR A 40 -1.85 7.76 1.23
C THR A 40 -3.19 7.22 1.69
N SER A 41 -3.18 6.02 2.26
CA SER A 41 -4.36 5.38 2.87
C SER A 41 -4.03 4.78 4.25
N GLY A 42 -2.86 5.06 4.79
CA GLY A 42 -2.42 4.63 6.12
C GLY A 42 -1.08 5.22 6.50
N ALA A 43 -0.71 5.12 7.77
CA ALA A 43 0.52 5.68 8.31
C ALA A 43 1.01 4.86 9.52
N ILE A 44 1.17 3.55 9.34
CA ILE A 44 1.48 2.63 10.45
C ILE A 44 2.87 2.88 11.08
N ALA A 45 3.82 3.43 10.32
CA ALA A 45 5.16 3.78 10.81
C ALA A 45 5.26 5.21 11.34
N GLY A 46 4.19 6.00 11.25
CA GLY A 46 4.09 7.36 11.80
C GLY A 46 3.32 8.30 10.87
N PRO A 47 2.42 9.13 11.45
CA PRO A 47 1.55 9.99 10.66
C PRO A 47 2.17 11.34 10.30
N ILE A 48 3.28 11.71 10.93
CA ILE A 48 3.93 13.02 10.71
C ILE A 48 5.11 12.80 9.76
N VAL A 49 5.10 13.54 8.66
CA VAL A 49 6.14 13.50 7.63
C VAL A 49 6.60 14.92 7.27
N HIS A 50 7.84 15.07 6.80
CA HIS A 50 8.37 16.34 6.35
C HIS A 50 8.29 16.43 4.83
N LEU A 51 7.59 17.45 4.33
CA LEU A 51 7.46 17.73 2.90
C LEU A 51 8.32 18.95 2.53
N ASP A 52 9.31 18.76 1.67
CA ASP A 52 9.92 19.86 0.94
C ASP A 52 8.99 20.27 -0.22
N LEU A 53 8.41 21.46 -0.13
CA LEU A 53 7.48 21.94 -1.16
C LEU A 53 8.12 22.04 -2.55
N ARG A 54 9.44 22.18 -2.63
CA ARG A 54 10.16 22.14 -3.92
C ARG A 54 10.01 20.79 -4.61
N SER A 55 10.07 19.69 -3.85
CA SER A 55 9.81 18.35 -4.41
C SER A 55 8.42 18.24 -5.00
N LEU A 56 7.44 18.90 -4.39
CA LEU A 56 6.05 18.91 -4.87
C LEU A 56 5.87 19.71 -6.16
N TYR A 57 6.24 21.03 -6.12
CA TYR A 57 5.90 21.91 -7.24
C TYR A 57 6.89 21.81 -8.43
N LEU A 58 8.17 21.50 -8.21
CA LEU A 58 9.14 21.35 -9.31
C LEU A 58 8.92 20.08 -10.13
N LYS A 59 8.24 19.09 -9.57
CA LYS A 59 7.88 17.86 -10.25
C LYS A 59 6.39 17.80 -10.66
N ASP A 60 5.61 18.83 -10.42
CA ASP A 60 4.15 18.85 -10.69
C ASP A 60 3.44 17.64 -10.07
N LEU A 61 3.79 17.24 -8.85
CA LEU A 61 3.22 16.07 -8.20
C LEU A 61 1.79 16.31 -7.73
N THR A 62 0.97 15.27 -7.74
CA THR A 62 -0.36 15.27 -7.13
C THR A 62 -0.39 14.33 -5.92
N LEU A 63 -0.81 14.86 -4.76
CA LEU A 63 -0.95 14.11 -3.52
C LEU A 63 -2.43 13.92 -3.17
N PHE A 64 -2.81 12.68 -2.87
CA PHE A 64 -4.17 12.30 -2.49
C PHE A 64 -4.19 11.65 -1.11
N GLY A 65 -5.25 11.91 -0.35
CA GLY A 65 -5.65 11.09 0.80
C GLY A 65 -6.80 10.17 0.41
N SER A 66 -6.80 8.94 0.91
CA SER A 66 -7.89 7.99 0.72
C SER A 66 -8.15 7.25 2.02
N THR A 67 -9.43 7.14 2.43
CA THR A 67 -9.81 6.42 3.64
C THR A 67 -11.07 5.58 3.43
N VAL A 68 -12.25 6.16 3.62
CA VAL A 68 -13.53 5.46 3.47
C VAL A 68 -13.99 5.49 2.02
N ASN A 69 -14.27 4.32 1.47
CA ASN A 69 -14.77 4.21 0.11
C ASN A 69 -16.29 4.15 0.09
N GLU A 70 -16.89 4.75 -0.93
CA GLU A 70 -18.30 4.61 -1.21
C GLU A 70 -18.66 3.14 -1.48
N LYS A 71 -19.89 2.73 -1.14
CA LYS A 71 -20.35 1.34 -1.29
C LYS A 71 -20.13 0.78 -2.71
N TYR A 72 -20.39 1.60 -3.72
CA TYR A 72 -20.20 1.17 -5.12
C TYR A 72 -18.74 0.81 -5.47
N VAL A 73 -17.77 1.42 -4.79
CA VAL A 73 -16.33 1.10 -5.00
C VAL A 73 -16.08 -0.34 -4.58
N PHE A 74 -16.59 -0.75 -3.40
CA PHE A 74 -16.48 -2.12 -2.93
C PHE A 74 -17.18 -3.10 -3.88
N GLU A 75 -18.41 -2.79 -4.31
CA GLU A 75 -19.17 -3.60 -5.27
C GLU A 75 -18.42 -3.75 -6.61
N ASN A 76 -17.76 -2.71 -7.08
CA ASN A 76 -16.95 -2.77 -8.29
C ASN A 76 -15.71 -3.66 -8.11
N VAL A 77 -15.04 -3.61 -6.95
CA VAL A 77 -13.91 -4.50 -6.66
C VAL A 77 -14.35 -5.96 -6.71
N ILE A 78 -15.51 -6.30 -6.13
CA ILE A 78 -16.08 -7.65 -6.22
C ILE A 78 -16.28 -8.08 -7.68
N LYS A 79 -16.89 -7.22 -8.51
CA LYS A 79 -17.07 -7.50 -9.94
C LYS A 79 -15.75 -7.73 -10.68
N TYR A 80 -14.69 -6.99 -10.35
CA TYR A 80 -13.35 -7.20 -10.94
C TYR A 80 -12.75 -8.53 -10.52
N ILE A 81 -12.96 -8.94 -9.26
CA ILE A 81 -12.50 -10.25 -8.76
C ILE A 81 -13.26 -11.38 -9.48
N GLU A 82 -14.59 -11.30 -9.57
CA GLU A 82 -15.44 -12.28 -10.25
C GLU A 82 -15.08 -12.45 -11.73
N LYS A 83 -14.69 -11.37 -12.41
CA LYS A 83 -14.20 -11.38 -13.80
C LYS A 83 -12.75 -11.85 -13.93
N GLY A 84 -12.08 -12.17 -12.84
CA GLY A 84 -10.68 -12.59 -12.84
C GLY A 84 -9.67 -11.47 -13.17
N GLN A 85 -10.11 -10.21 -13.20
CA GLN A 85 -9.25 -9.04 -13.47
C GLN A 85 -8.39 -8.67 -12.27
N ILE A 86 -8.86 -8.97 -11.05
CA ILE A 86 -8.10 -8.86 -9.80
C ILE A 86 -8.08 -10.25 -9.17
N LYS A 87 -6.89 -10.72 -8.81
CA LYS A 87 -6.70 -12.01 -8.12
C LYS A 87 -6.12 -11.75 -6.73
N PRO A 88 -6.95 -11.78 -5.67
CA PRO A 88 -6.46 -11.68 -4.31
C PRO A 88 -5.48 -12.81 -4.00
N LEU A 89 -4.32 -12.47 -3.43
CA LEU A 89 -3.35 -13.47 -3.01
C LEU A 89 -3.77 -14.06 -1.67
N VAL A 90 -4.02 -15.36 -1.64
CA VAL A 90 -4.26 -16.14 -0.42
C VAL A 90 -3.00 -16.95 -0.14
N SER A 91 -2.33 -16.65 0.98
CA SER A 91 -1.13 -17.35 1.42
C SER A 91 -1.44 -18.70 2.06
N ALA A 92 -2.46 -18.73 2.92
CA ALA A 92 -2.93 -19.95 3.57
C ALA A 92 -4.39 -19.82 4.01
N SER A 93 -5.07 -20.95 4.13
CA SER A 93 -6.41 -21.04 4.70
C SER A 93 -6.41 -21.96 5.91
N PHE A 94 -7.20 -21.59 6.93
CA PHE A 94 -7.34 -22.34 8.17
C PHE A 94 -8.83 -22.54 8.47
N PRO A 95 -9.24 -23.69 9.04
CA PRO A 95 -10.56 -23.80 9.64
C PRO A 95 -10.74 -22.73 10.73
N LEU A 96 -11.93 -22.18 10.88
CA LEU A 96 -12.20 -21.15 11.90
C LEU A 96 -11.84 -21.61 13.31
N LYS A 97 -12.03 -22.89 13.64
CA LYS A 97 -11.63 -23.50 14.92
C LYS A 97 -10.13 -23.37 15.21
N ASP A 98 -9.30 -23.22 14.19
CA ASP A 98 -7.84 -23.10 14.30
C ASP A 98 -7.36 -21.64 14.30
N ILE A 99 -8.24 -20.70 14.67
CA ILE A 99 -7.94 -19.24 14.68
C ILE A 99 -6.67 -18.90 15.45
N HIS A 100 -6.39 -19.56 16.57
CA HIS A 100 -5.16 -19.31 17.34
C HIS A 100 -3.90 -19.66 16.56
N LYS A 101 -3.94 -20.72 15.75
CA LYS A 101 -2.84 -21.11 14.86
C LYS A 101 -2.65 -20.08 13.75
N ALA A 102 -3.74 -19.66 13.12
CA ALA A 102 -3.71 -18.60 12.11
C ALA A 102 -3.15 -17.28 12.65
N GLN A 103 -3.53 -16.89 13.86
CA GLN A 103 -3.01 -15.69 14.53
C GLN A 103 -1.50 -15.79 14.79
N LYS A 104 -0.98 -16.94 15.21
CA LYS A 104 0.47 -17.13 15.36
C LYS A 104 1.20 -16.92 14.05
N VAL A 105 0.74 -17.57 12.98
CA VAL A 105 1.32 -17.39 11.64
C VAL A 105 1.23 -15.93 11.19
N PHE A 106 0.10 -15.26 11.45
CA PHE A 106 -0.07 -13.85 11.13
C PHE A 106 0.95 -12.95 11.84
N MET A 107 1.25 -13.22 13.11
CA MET A 107 2.21 -12.45 13.89
C MET A 107 3.65 -12.62 13.43
N GLU A 108 3.99 -13.76 12.81
CA GLU A 108 5.34 -14.00 12.27
C GLU A 108 5.68 -13.10 11.07
N LYS A 109 4.65 -12.58 10.37
CA LYS A 109 4.82 -11.70 9.19
C LYS A 109 5.70 -12.26 8.06
N LYS A 110 5.80 -13.58 7.95
CA LYS A 110 6.65 -14.29 6.98
C LYS A 110 5.89 -14.78 5.73
N PHE A 111 4.80 -14.14 5.39
CA PHE A 111 3.96 -14.51 4.25
C PHE A 111 3.57 -13.30 3.43
N ILE A 112 3.26 -13.53 2.16
CA ILE A 112 2.72 -12.53 1.24
C ILE A 112 1.28 -12.92 0.90
N GLY A 113 0.37 -11.96 0.99
CA GLY A 113 -1.06 -12.16 0.74
C GLY A 113 -1.90 -12.18 2.02
N LYS A 114 -3.00 -12.89 2.00
CA LYS A 114 -3.98 -12.97 3.11
C LYS A 114 -3.99 -14.35 3.74
N LEU A 115 -4.20 -14.40 5.04
CA LEU A 115 -4.62 -15.63 5.74
C LEU A 115 -6.15 -15.63 5.81
N VAL A 116 -6.76 -16.71 5.39
CA VAL A 116 -8.22 -16.85 5.31
C VAL A 116 -8.68 -17.86 6.36
N LEU A 117 -9.73 -17.51 7.12
CA LEU A 117 -10.43 -18.42 8.01
C LEU A 117 -11.69 -18.91 7.29
N ILE A 118 -11.88 -20.21 7.29
CA ILE A 118 -13.04 -20.86 6.68
C ILE A 118 -13.94 -21.36 7.81
N PRO A 119 -15.22 -20.93 7.85
CA PRO A 119 -16.19 -21.36 8.86
C PRO A 119 -16.42 -22.86 8.89
#